data_69555f256c8a8e07d8fc6eb2fe18c40d
#
_entry.id   69555f256c8a8e07d8fc6eb2fe18c40d
#
_cell.length_a   1.000
_cell.length_b   1.000
_cell.length_c   1.000
_cell.angle_alpha   90.00
_cell.angle_beta   90.00
_cell.angle_gamma   90.00
#
_symmetry.space_group_name_H-M   'P 1'
#
loop_
_entity.id
_entity.type
_entity.pdbx_description
1 polymer ?
#
loop_
_entity_poly.entity_id
_entity_poly.type
_entity_poly.pdbx_seq_one_letter_code
_entity_poly.pdbx_strand_id
1 'polypeptide(L)'
;KFKIYISALTQINIDDHNRIPTTDGRLIRRIVRDARTRGNDARETIAMWPSVRRGEEKYIFPYQEEADVMFNSALIYELSVIKQYAEPLLFSVPKDCDEYYEAKRLLKFLDYFLGMGVTNIPTNSILREFVGGGCFDV
;
A
#
# COMPACT_ATOMS: atom_id res chain seq x y z
N LYS A 1 -17.32 -25.01 1.89
CA LYS A 1 -16.42 -24.14 1.10
C LYS A 1 -15.31 -23.66 2.01
N PHE A 2 -14.04 -23.77 1.60
CA PHE A 2 -12.90 -23.26 2.35
C PHE A 2 -12.72 -21.76 2.08
N LYS A 3 -12.65 -20.95 3.14
CA LYS A 3 -12.59 -19.49 3.07
C LYS A 3 -11.20 -19.01 3.50
N ILE A 4 -10.57 -18.17 2.68
CA ILE A 4 -9.28 -17.53 2.99
C ILE A 4 -9.49 -16.03 3.10
N TYR A 5 -9.12 -15.44 4.24
CA TYR A 5 -9.06 -14.00 4.39
C TYR A 5 -7.65 -13.50 4.03
N ILE A 6 -7.56 -12.62 3.04
CA ILE A 6 -6.29 -12.07 2.57
C ILE A 6 -6.23 -10.59 2.94
N SER A 7 -5.19 -10.19 3.65
CA SER A 7 -4.96 -8.78 3.99
C SER A 7 -3.47 -8.48 4.11
N ALA A 8 -3.09 -7.24 3.81
CA ALA A 8 -1.74 -6.74 4.03
C ALA A 8 -1.64 -6.20 5.46
N LEU A 9 -1.39 -7.08 6.42
CA LEU A 9 -1.28 -6.75 7.83
C LEU A 9 0.17 -6.43 8.16
N THR A 10 0.51 -5.15 8.29
CA THR A 10 1.85 -4.73 8.67
C THR A 10 2.10 -5.10 10.15
N GLN A 11 3.15 -5.87 10.40
CA GLN A 11 3.52 -6.36 11.73
C GLN A 11 4.82 -5.71 12.27
N ILE A 12 5.32 -4.69 11.58
CA ILE A 12 6.56 -4.00 11.92
C ILE A 12 6.23 -2.74 12.73
N ASN A 13 7.05 -2.45 13.73
CA ASN A 13 7.03 -1.20 14.47
C ASN A 13 8.05 -0.22 13.89
N ILE A 14 7.75 1.08 13.94
CA ILE A 14 8.70 2.15 13.61
C ILE A 14 9.67 2.33 14.78
N ASP A 15 9.16 2.22 16.01
CA ASP A 15 9.88 2.26 17.26
C ASP A 15 9.18 1.39 18.32
N ASP A 16 9.65 1.42 19.56
CA ASP A 16 9.13 0.61 20.68
C ASP A 16 7.64 0.85 20.99
N HIS A 17 7.08 1.97 20.55
CA HIS A 17 5.72 2.39 20.88
C HIS A 17 4.81 2.60 19.66
N ASN A 18 5.38 2.73 18.45
CA ASN A 18 4.64 3.09 17.25
C ASN A 18 4.64 1.95 16.21
N ARG A 19 3.49 1.30 16.08
CA ARG A 19 3.25 0.32 15.03
C ARG A 19 2.99 1.02 13.69
N ILE A 20 3.49 0.45 12.60
CA ILE A 20 3.17 0.89 11.25
C ILE A 20 1.67 0.68 11.00
N PRO A 21 0.90 1.74 10.66
CA PRO A 21 -0.50 1.59 10.34
C PRO A 21 -0.70 0.74 9.09
N THR A 22 -1.47 -0.34 9.19
CA THR A 22 -1.82 -1.21 8.05
C THR A 22 -2.48 -0.42 6.91
N THR A 23 -3.29 0.59 7.25
CA THR A 23 -3.96 1.47 6.29
C THR A 23 -3.00 2.27 5.43
N ASP A 24 -1.88 2.73 5.98
CA ASP A 24 -0.89 3.52 5.25
C ASP A 24 -0.15 2.66 4.21
N GLY A 25 0.27 1.46 4.59
CA GLY A 25 0.87 0.51 3.64
C GLY A 25 -0.07 0.17 2.47
N ARG A 26 -1.35 -0.03 2.76
CA ARG A 26 -2.37 -0.33 1.74
C ARG A 26 -2.65 0.87 0.83
N LEU A 27 -2.70 2.09 1.37
CA LEU A 27 -2.85 3.31 0.58
C LEU A 27 -1.65 3.51 -0.34
N ILE A 28 -0.43 3.34 0.16
CA ILE A 28 0.80 3.47 -0.62
C ILE A 28 0.85 2.42 -1.75
N ARG A 29 0.54 1.15 -1.45
CA ARG A 29 0.40 0.10 -2.48
C ARG A 29 -0.58 0.53 -3.58
N ARG A 30 -1.74 1.08 -3.19
CA ARG A 30 -2.76 1.51 -4.13
C ARG A 30 -2.31 2.68 -4.98
N ILE A 31 -1.65 3.69 -4.40
CA ILE A 31 -1.12 4.85 -5.15
C ILE A 31 -0.17 4.37 -6.25
N VAL A 32 0.78 3.49 -5.93
CA VAL A 32 1.76 2.98 -6.89
C VAL A 32 1.09 2.13 -7.98
N ARG A 33 0.19 1.22 -7.61
CA ARG A 33 -0.53 0.38 -8.57
C ARG A 33 -1.43 1.21 -9.49
N ASP A 34 -2.25 2.10 -8.93
CA ASP A 34 -3.23 2.86 -9.70
C ASP A 34 -2.54 3.83 -10.68
N ALA A 35 -1.39 4.41 -10.29
CA ALA A 35 -0.57 5.20 -11.20
C ALA A 35 0.00 4.35 -12.37
N ARG A 36 0.42 3.11 -12.10
CA ARG A 36 1.01 2.23 -13.12
C ARG A 36 -0.04 1.62 -14.06
N THR A 37 -1.17 1.18 -13.54
CA THR A 37 -2.11 0.30 -14.29
C THR A 37 -3.45 0.94 -14.61
N ARG A 38 -3.83 2.02 -13.93
CA ARG A 38 -5.16 2.65 -14.06
C ARG A 38 -5.12 4.09 -14.53
N GLY A 39 -3.92 4.68 -14.63
CA GLY A 39 -3.75 6.08 -15.04
C GLY A 39 -4.22 7.10 -14.02
N ASN A 40 -4.53 6.71 -12.78
CA ASN A 40 -4.88 7.64 -11.71
C ASN A 40 -3.62 8.21 -11.08
N ASP A 41 -3.60 9.51 -10.85
CA ASP A 41 -2.53 10.13 -10.09
C ASP A 41 -2.67 9.91 -8.57
N ALA A 42 -1.66 10.33 -7.80
CA ALA A 42 -1.67 10.15 -6.34
C ALA A 42 -2.79 10.96 -5.67
N ARG A 43 -3.11 12.17 -6.18
CA ARG A 43 -4.19 13.00 -5.69
C ARG A 43 -5.53 12.30 -5.82
N GLU A 44 -5.83 11.78 -7.01
CA GLU A 44 -7.09 11.06 -7.29
C GLU A 44 -7.23 9.84 -6.39
N THR A 45 -6.15 9.08 -6.21
CA THR A 45 -6.14 7.89 -5.34
C THR A 45 -6.38 8.26 -3.88
N ILE A 46 -5.74 9.33 -3.37
CA ILE A 46 -5.96 9.84 -2.02
C ILE A 46 -7.41 10.31 -1.84
N ALA A 47 -7.96 11.06 -2.80
CA ALA A 47 -9.34 11.55 -2.76
C ALA A 47 -10.36 10.39 -2.70
N MET A 48 -10.11 9.28 -3.40
CA MET A 48 -10.97 8.10 -3.37
C MET A 48 -10.83 7.24 -2.10
N TRP A 49 -9.75 7.38 -1.35
CA TRP A 49 -9.41 6.50 -0.24
C TRP A 49 -10.49 6.38 0.85
N PRO A 50 -11.15 7.47 1.29
CA PRO A 50 -12.26 7.37 2.25
C PRO A 50 -13.41 6.46 1.78
N SER A 51 -13.72 6.47 0.48
CA SER A 51 -14.74 5.58 -0.09
C SER A 51 -14.32 4.12 -0.08
N VAL A 52 -13.05 3.84 -0.39
CA VAL A 52 -12.48 2.50 -0.30
C VAL A 52 -12.55 1.97 1.12
N ARG A 53 -12.17 2.79 2.10
CA ARG A 53 -12.24 2.45 3.53
C ARG A 53 -13.65 2.08 3.98
N ARG A 54 -14.65 2.87 3.59
CA ARG A 54 -16.06 2.54 3.89
C ARG A 54 -16.49 1.20 3.28
N GLY A 55 -16.01 0.90 2.07
CA GLY A 55 -16.27 -0.38 1.42
C GLY A 55 -15.65 -1.56 2.19
N GLU A 56 -14.42 -1.41 2.68
CA GLU A 56 -13.74 -2.42 3.48
C GLU A 56 -14.45 -2.67 4.83
N GLU A 57 -14.84 -1.62 5.52
CA GLU A 57 -15.56 -1.69 6.79
C GLU A 57 -16.92 -2.39 6.65
N LYS A 58 -17.58 -2.21 5.51
CA LYS A 58 -18.90 -2.80 5.25
C LYS A 58 -18.84 -4.21 4.68
N TYR A 59 -17.89 -4.50 3.80
CA TYR A 59 -17.94 -5.71 2.96
C TYR A 59 -16.75 -6.66 3.15
N ILE A 60 -15.74 -6.29 3.91
CA ILE A 60 -14.54 -7.10 4.08
C ILE A 60 -14.31 -7.43 5.57
N PHE A 61 -14.18 -6.44 6.42
CA PHE A 61 -13.81 -6.65 7.82
C PHE A 61 -14.81 -7.48 8.63
N PRO A 62 -16.16 -7.37 8.42
CA PRO A 62 -17.11 -8.19 9.15
C PRO A 62 -16.97 -9.70 8.89
N TYR A 63 -16.39 -10.08 7.74
CA TYR A 63 -16.21 -11.48 7.34
C TYR A 63 -14.85 -12.08 7.73
N GLN A 64 -14.00 -11.31 8.39
CA GLN A 64 -12.68 -11.78 8.81
C GLN A 64 -12.76 -13.00 9.74
N GLU A 65 -13.70 -12.99 10.66
CA GLU A 65 -13.90 -14.06 11.64
C GLU A 65 -14.56 -15.33 11.06
N GLU A 66 -15.17 -15.21 9.87
CA GLU A 66 -15.76 -16.35 9.17
C GLU A 66 -14.75 -17.12 8.30
N ALA A 67 -13.51 -16.68 8.20
CA ALA A 67 -12.50 -17.33 7.40
C ALA A 67 -11.86 -18.51 8.12
N ASP A 68 -11.64 -19.61 7.39
CA ASP A 68 -10.95 -20.79 7.90
C ASP A 68 -9.46 -20.53 8.15
N VAL A 69 -8.83 -19.68 7.32
CA VAL A 69 -7.45 -19.25 7.47
C VAL A 69 -7.26 -17.78 7.08
N MET A 70 -6.24 -17.16 7.65
CA MET A 70 -5.82 -15.80 7.31
C MET A 70 -4.47 -15.85 6.60
N PHE A 71 -4.37 -15.17 5.46
CA PHE A 71 -3.13 -14.97 4.72
C PHE A 71 -2.69 -13.50 4.80
N ASN A 72 -1.53 -13.27 5.41
CA ASN A 72 -0.92 -11.94 5.44
C ASN A 72 -0.09 -11.71 4.18
N SER A 73 -0.52 -10.78 3.34
CA SER A 73 0.17 -10.43 2.09
C SER A 73 1.23 -9.33 2.24
N ALA A 74 1.44 -8.79 3.46
CA ALA A 74 2.48 -7.80 3.69
C ALA A 74 3.86 -8.45 3.75
N LEU A 75 4.83 -7.87 3.04
CA LEU A 75 6.23 -8.26 3.10
C LEU A 75 7.00 -7.29 3.99
N ILE A 76 7.95 -7.81 4.77
CA ILE A 76 8.73 -7.02 5.74
C ILE A 76 9.47 -5.86 5.04
N TYR A 77 10.01 -6.08 3.85
CA TYR A 77 10.82 -5.12 3.10
C TYR A 77 10.02 -4.27 2.10
N GLU A 78 8.71 -4.48 1.98
CA GLU A 78 7.94 -3.87 0.90
C GLU A 78 7.93 -2.34 0.92
N LEU A 79 7.84 -1.72 2.10
CA LEU A 79 7.84 -0.26 2.23
C LEU A 79 9.17 0.35 1.77
N SER A 80 10.30 -0.32 2.02
CA SER A 80 11.61 0.10 1.52
C SER A 80 11.70 0.06 0.00
N VAL A 81 11.03 -0.89 -0.65
CA VAL A 81 10.99 -0.99 -2.10
C VAL A 81 9.98 -0.03 -2.72
N ILE A 82 8.75 -0.03 -2.21
CA ILE A 82 7.65 0.80 -2.74
C ILE A 82 7.95 2.29 -2.57
N LYS A 83 8.69 2.69 -1.54
CA LYS A 83 9.10 4.07 -1.29
C LYS A 83 9.61 4.76 -2.57
N GLN A 84 10.50 4.12 -3.32
CA GLN A 84 11.10 4.69 -4.52
C GLN A 84 10.09 5.01 -5.63
N TYR A 85 8.99 4.28 -5.67
CA TYR A 85 7.90 4.48 -6.62
C TYR A 85 6.84 5.46 -6.11
N ALA A 86 6.58 5.42 -4.80
CA ALA A 86 5.56 6.26 -4.17
C ALA A 86 5.99 7.72 -4.01
N GLU A 87 7.24 7.98 -3.64
CA GLU A 87 7.73 9.33 -3.38
C GLU A 87 7.54 10.29 -4.57
N PRO A 88 7.95 9.96 -5.81
CA PRO A 88 7.73 10.85 -6.94
C PRO A 88 6.24 11.17 -7.18
N LEU A 89 5.37 10.17 -6.98
CA LEU A 89 3.92 10.35 -7.13
C LEU A 89 3.34 11.26 -6.05
N LEU A 90 3.77 11.10 -4.81
CA LEU A 90 3.34 11.92 -3.69
C LEU A 90 3.89 13.37 -3.81
N PHE A 91 5.12 13.55 -4.28
CA PHE A 91 5.69 14.87 -4.54
C PHE A 91 4.97 15.63 -5.66
N SER A 92 4.33 14.93 -6.60
CA SER A 92 3.57 15.55 -7.69
C SER A 92 2.22 16.14 -7.25
N VAL A 93 1.75 15.82 -6.02
CA VAL A 93 0.46 16.33 -5.52
C VAL A 93 0.54 17.85 -5.31
N PRO A 94 -0.36 18.65 -5.94
CA PRO A 94 -0.36 20.11 -5.84
C PRO A 94 -0.56 20.60 -4.40
N LYS A 95 0.05 21.74 -4.06
CA LYS A 95 -0.02 22.31 -2.70
C LYS A 95 -1.37 22.96 -2.38
N ASP A 96 -2.15 23.26 -3.38
CA ASP A 96 -3.43 23.98 -3.31
C ASP A 96 -4.65 23.05 -3.23
N CYS A 97 -4.46 21.74 -3.01
CA CYS A 97 -5.55 20.79 -2.83
C CYS A 97 -5.54 20.15 -1.43
N ASP A 98 -6.69 19.64 -1.01
CA ASP A 98 -6.89 19.04 0.32
C ASP A 98 -6.02 17.78 0.51
N GLU A 99 -5.77 17.02 -0.56
CA GLU A 99 -4.98 15.80 -0.57
C GLU A 99 -3.49 16.04 -0.29
N TYR A 100 -3.03 17.28 -0.42
CA TYR A 100 -1.63 17.64 -0.17
C TYR A 100 -1.16 17.31 1.25
N TYR A 101 -2.00 17.54 2.24
CA TYR A 101 -1.63 17.26 3.64
C TYR A 101 -1.44 15.77 3.88
N GLU A 102 -2.28 14.94 3.28
CA GLU A 102 -2.15 13.49 3.36
C GLU A 102 -0.92 13.00 2.58
N ALA A 103 -0.66 13.52 1.38
CA ALA A 103 0.54 13.21 0.61
C ALA A 103 1.81 13.56 1.39
N LYS A 104 1.85 14.74 2.04
CA LYS A 104 2.97 15.16 2.89
C LYS A 104 3.14 14.27 4.11
N ARG A 105 2.04 13.83 4.74
CA ARG A 105 2.08 12.89 5.86
C ARG A 105 2.67 11.54 5.45
N LEU A 106 2.26 11.02 4.30
CA LEU A 106 2.79 9.77 3.75
C LEU A 106 4.27 9.88 3.36
N LEU A 107 4.72 11.00 2.80
CA LEU A 107 6.13 11.25 2.53
C LEU A 107 6.94 11.21 3.83
N LYS A 108 6.48 11.91 4.87
CA LYS A 108 7.14 11.91 6.17
C LYS A 108 7.16 10.50 6.81
N PHE A 109 6.12 9.72 6.61
CA PHE A 109 6.07 8.32 7.03
C PHE A 109 7.12 7.48 6.28
N LEU A 110 7.27 7.67 4.96
CA LEU A 110 8.25 6.95 4.15
C LEU A 110 9.71 7.30 4.51
N ASP A 111 9.96 8.45 5.13
CA ASP A 111 11.31 8.84 5.59
C ASP A 111 11.89 7.90 6.66
N TYR A 112 11.06 7.14 7.36
CA TYR A 112 11.52 6.12 8.31
C TYR A 112 12.16 4.89 7.65
N PHE A 113 12.02 4.72 6.33
CA PHE A 113 12.51 3.56 5.59
C PHE A 113 13.67 3.94 4.67
N LEU A 114 14.71 3.11 4.66
CA LEU A 114 15.76 3.19 3.65
C LEU A 114 15.24 2.60 2.33
N GLY A 115 15.52 3.28 1.21
CA GLY A 115 15.16 2.80 -0.11
C GLY A 115 15.93 1.52 -0.48
N MET A 116 15.24 0.54 -1.05
CA MET A 116 15.81 -0.72 -1.52
C MET A 116 15.42 -1.00 -2.98
N GLY A 117 16.40 -1.37 -3.81
CA GLY A 117 16.17 -1.67 -5.22
C GLY A 117 15.41 -2.99 -5.44
N VAL A 118 14.83 -3.13 -6.63
CA VAL A 118 14.00 -4.29 -7.01
C VAL A 118 14.77 -5.46 -7.60
N THR A 119 16.09 -5.34 -7.82
CA THR A 119 16.90 -6.29 -8.58
C THR A 119 16.82 -7.72 -8.05
N ASN A 120 16.79 -7.88 -6.73
CA ASN A 120 16.78 -9.18 -6.08
C ASN A 120 15.37 -9.68 -5.72
N ILE A 121 14.31 -8.97 -6.15
CA ILE A 121 12.94 -9.39 -5.87
C ILE A 121 12.50 -10.39 -6.93
N PRO A 122 12.08 -11.60 -6.54
CA PRO A 122 11.60 -12.61 -7.50
C PRO A 122 10.47 -12.10 -8.36
N THR A 123 10.40 -12.54 -9.62
CA THR A 123 9.37 -12.13 -10.57
C THR A 123 7.96 -12.59 -10.19
N ASN A 124 7.85 -13.66 -9.39
CA ASN A 124 6.58 -14.16 -8.85
C ASN A 124 6.19 -13.55 -7.48
N SER A 125 6.97 -12.56 -6.99
CA SER A 125 6.62 -11.86 -5.75
C SER A 125 5.35 -11.03 -5.93
N ILE A 126 4.47 -11.03 -4.93
CA ILE A 126 3.28 -10.16 -4.89
C ILE A 126 3.63 -8.67 -5.02
N LEU A 127 4.84 -8.27 -4.60
CA LEU A 127 5.32 -6.91 -4.73
C LEU A 127 5.41 -6.44 -6.19
N ARG A 128 5.64 -7.38 -7.12
CA ARG A 128 5.71 -7.10 -8.56
C ARG A 128 4.37 -6.61 -9.14
N GLU A 129 3.25 -6.95 -8.51
CA GLU A 129 1.94 -6.37 -8.88
C GLU A 129 1.96 -4.84 -8.78
N PHE A 130 2.67 -4.30 -7.80
CA PHE A 130 2.74 -2.85 -7.55
C PHE A 130 3.85 -2.17 -8.35
N VAL A 131 5.05 -2.73 -8.33
CA VAL A 131 6.24 -2.09 -8.92
C VAL A 131 6.55 -2.52 -10.35
N GLY A 132 5.88 -3.54 -10.86
CA GLY A 132 6.08 -4.07 -12.21
C GLY A 132 7.20 -5.13 -12.32
N GLY A 133 7.38 -5.67 -13.52
CA GLY A 133 8.38 -6.69 -13.81
C GLY A 133 8.07 -8.06 -13.22
N GLY A 134 6.78 -8.37 -13.00
CA GLY A 134 6.30 -9.67 -12.58
C GLY A 134 6.20 -10.67 -13.73
N CYS A 135 6.10 -11.96 -13.40
CA CYS A 135 5.83 -13.03 -14.37
C CYS A 135 4.34 -13.25 -14.63
N PHE A 136 3.47 -12.54 -13.91
CA PHE A 136 2.02 -12.56 -14.10
C PHE A 136 1.57 -11.29 -14.83
N ASP A 137 0.67 -11.45 -15.81
CA ASP A 137 0.01 -10.32 -16.48
C ASP A 137 -1.07 -9.76 -15.55
N VAL A 138 -0.89 -8.51 -15.11
CA VAL A 138 -1.79 -7.77 -14.21
C VAL A 138 -1.99 -6.34 -14.67
#